data_f69b5a1f42e2a9bddc5a8e2ab927598a
#
_entry.id   f69b5a1f42e2a9bddc5a8e2ab927598a
#
_cell.length_a   1.000
_cell.length_b   1.000
_cell.length_c   1.000
_cell.angle_alpha   90.00
_cell.angle_beta   90.00
_cell.angle_gamma   90.00
#
_symmetry.space_group_name_H-M   'P 1'
#
loop_
_entity.id
_entity.type
_entity.pdbx_description
1 polymer ?
#
loop_
_entity_poly.entity_id
_entity_poly.type
_entity_poly.pdbx_seq_one_letter_code
_entity_poly.pdbx_strand_id
1 'polypeptide(L)'
;MLRVVLADDENKVILLMQKLIDWEALGYEIAGTANDGLRALELVREKQPHLLITDVRMPGCDGIELIQRAKALQPKLHFIVISGYRKFEYAQNALKYGVEDYLLKPLKQEELTGILLRLKEKMGQEAALEFQLKRSGEHQQELLLDALLGTAERGTSFLSAGQANGEYGFHFGSGTYAAAVIRVDVPDAESYQDGYRILLRHALEIVRRESGLLTEEFAASLGHAGIAVLLYLRAYHAVEVTQCFTKIRKEIENQRDLFWNVQATVCLGSRRDSLEQVGESMREALWLCRDRLCRPQSWRDAALEMPDLARRYQMDASRKKSFQVAAECLDEVRFVQELEESCRTVEALPDLNGQMVEDWFRQVLEACLYGMRQSGETEAPLEEEMDKRFWHCTDMAAVYRLLRQGIQAEIQRLKEAKALREMRPITEAKHYIQQHYQEALRLEDVSTAVGFNATYFSTLF
;
A
#
# COMPACT_ATOMS: atom_id res chain seq x y z
N MET A 1 -20.90 12.06 -19.14
CA MET A 1 -21.82 11.30 -18.27
C MET A 1 -21.03 10.32 -17.43
N LEU A 2 -21.45 10.07 -16.19
CA LEU A 2 -20.82 9.11 -15.28
C LEU A 2 -21.31 7.70 -15.61
N ARG A 3 -20.39 6.77 -15.87
CA ARG A 3 -20.73 5.39 -16.23
C ARG A 3 -21.02 4.56 -14.99
N VAL A 4 -22.13 3.82 -15.02
CA VAL A 4 -22.58 2.96 -13.92
C VAL A 4 -22.68 1.52 -14.39
N VAL A 5 -22.25 0.58 -13.57
CA VAL A 5 -22.52 -0.85 -13.72
C VAL A 5 -23.48 -1.28 -12.61
N LEU A 6 -24.51 -2.05 -12.99
CA LEU A 6 -25.50 -2.63 -12.07
C LEU A 6 -25.27 -4.13 -11.98
N ALA A 7 -25.19 -4.67 -10.76
CA ALA A 7 -24.97 -6.09 -10.51
C ALA A 7 -25.98 -6.61 -9.47
N ASP A 8 -26.80 -7.60 -9.85
CA ASP A 8 -27.77 -8.25 -8.97
C ASP A 8 -28.14 -9.60 -9.60
N ASP A 9 -28.19 -10.67 -8.82
CA ASP A 9 -28.56 -12.00 -9.33
C ASP A 9 -30.03 -12.10 -9.75
N GLU A 10 -30.86 -11.17 -9.28
CA GLU A 10 -32.24 -11.04 -9.68
C GLU A 10 -32.41 -10.06 -10.86
N ASN A 11 -32.63 -10.55 -12.08
CA ASN A 11 -32.91 -9.72 -13.25
C ASN A 11 -34.04 -8.69 -13.05
N LYS A 12 -35.02 -9.02 -12.20
CA LYS A 12 -36.13 -8.11 -11.88
C LYS A 12 -35.66 -6.88 -11.13
N VAL A 13 -34.63 -6.99 -10.27
CA VAL A 13 -34.06 -5.88 -9.51
C VAL A 13 -33.25 -4.99 -10.44
N ILE A 14 -32.48 -5.57 -11.36
CA ILE A 14 -31.76 -4.80 -12.40
C ILE A 14 -32.75 -3.99 -13.24
N LEU A 15 -33.79 -4.62 -13.76
CA LEU A 15 -34.83 -3.96 -14.53
C LEU A 15 -35.59 -2.89 -13.73
N LEU A 16 -35.80 -3.13 -12.44
CA LEU A 16 -36.38 -2.15 -11.54
C LEU A 16 -35.47 -0.93 -11.42
N MET A 17 -34.17 -1.11 -11.14
CA MET A 17 -33.20 -0.01 -11.04
C MET A 17 -33.13 0.80 -12.34
N GLN A 18 -33.13 0.12 -13.51
CA GLN A 18 -33.11 0.78 -14.81
C GLN A 18 -34.33 1.68 -15.04
N LYS A 19 -35.52 1.27 -14.56
CA LYS A 19 -36.78 1.99 -14.75
C LYS A 19 -37.10 2.97 -13.63
N LEU A 20 -36.60 2.74 -12.43
CA LEU A 20 -36.89 3.53 -11.24
C LEU A 20 -36.26 4.93 -11.32
N ILE A 21 -35.12 5.03 -11.99
CA ILE A 21 -34.29 6.22 -12.05
C ILE A 21 -34.19 6.73 -13.49
N ASP A 22 -34.33 8.04 -13.64
CA ASP A 22 -33.95 8.71 -14.88
C ASP A 22 -32.43 8.99 -14.87
N TRP A 23 -31.66 8.01 -15.30
CA TRP A 23 -30.20 8.03 -15.27
C TRP A 23 -29.61 9.20 -16.06
N GLU A 24 -30.17 9.47 -17.24
CA GLU A 24 -29.68 10.55 -18.11
C GLU A 24 -29.92 11.93 -17.49
N ALA A 25 -31.10 12.16 -16.92
CA ALA A 25 -31.41 13.41 -16.23
C ALA A 25 -30.49 13.65 -15.03
N LEU A 26 -30.08 12.59 -14.34
CA LEU A 26 -29.11 12.68 -13.24
C LEU A 26 -27.65 12.79 -13.73
N GLY A 27 -27.41 12.60 -15.04
CA GLY A 27 -26.06 12.66 -15.64
C GLY A 27 -25.27 11.37 -15.56
N TYR A 28 -25.96 10.25 -15.37
CA TYR A 28 -25.40 8.90 -15.38
C TYR A 28 -25.76 8.14 -16.66
N GLU A 29 -24.93 7.17 -17.01
CA GLU A 29 -25.13 6.25 -18.13
C GLU A 29 -24.91 4.81 -17.64
N ILE A 30 -25.84 3.90 -17.90
CA ILE A 30 -25.68 2.50 -17.56
C ILE A 30 -24.76 1.85 -18.60
N ALA A 31 -23.51 1.64 -18.24
CA ALA A 31 -22.47 1.06 -19.10
C ALA A 31 -22.58 -0.47 -19.22
N GLY A 32 -23.29 -1.12 -18.29
CA GLY A 32 -23.51 -2.56 -18.31
C GLY A 32 -24.30 -3.08 -17.12
N THR A 33 -24.81 -4.30 -17.28
CA THR A 33 -25.51 -5.04 -16.22
C THR A 33 -24.96 -6.44 -16.09
N ALA A 34 -24.90 -6.98 -14.88
CA ALA A 34 -24.39 -8.31 -14.57
C ALA A 34 -25.35 -9.04 -13.61
N ASN A 35 -25.47 -10.37 -13.78
CA ASN A 35 -26.28 -11.22 -12.93
C ASN A 35 -25.42 -12.04 -11.94
N ASP A 36 -24.13 -11.83 -11.96
CA ASP A 36 -23.17 -12.44 -11.04
C ASP A 36 -21.95 -11.54 -10.87
N GLY A 37 -21.19 -11.77 -9.78
CA GLY A 37 -20.06 -10.93 -9.43
C GLY A 37 -18.87 -11.06 -10.38
N LEU A 38 -18.66 -12.19 -11.03
CA LEU A 38 -17.55 -12.38 -11.98
C LEU A 38 -17.78 -11.58 -13.24
N ARG A 39 -19.02 -11.63 -13.78
CA ARG A 39 -19.41 -10.81 -14.94
C ARG A 39 -19.39 -9.31 -14.62
N ALA A 40 -19.76 -8.92 -13.40
CA ALA A 40 -19.64 -7.54 -12.95
C ALA A 40 -18.17 -7.08 -12.94
N LEU A 41 -17.24 -7.93 -12.48
CA LEU A 41 -15.82 -7.63 -12.46
C LEU A 41 -15.23 -7.47 -13.87
N GLU A 42 -15.66 -8.31 -14.83
CA GLU A 42 -15.31 -8.16 -16.23
C GLU A 42 -15.79 -6.80 -16.79
N LEU A 43 -17.03 -6.41 -16.50
CA LEU A 43 -17.57 -5.12 -16.92
C LEU A 43 -16.83 -3.94 -16.30
N VAL A 44 -16.38 -4.05 -15.04
CA VAL A 44 -15.52 -3.03 -14.43
C VAL A 44 -14.22 -2.89 -15.21
N ARG A 45 -13.61 -4.00 -15.62
CA ARG A 45 -12.36 -3.99 -16.40
C ARG A 45 -12.54 -3.44 -17.80
N GLU A 46 -13.62 -3.87 -18.50
CA GLU A 46 -13.90 -3.47 -19.89
C GLU A 46 -14.41 -2.03 -20.02
N LYS A 47 -15.34 -1.65 -19.16
CA LYS A 47 -16.07 -0.38 -19.26
C LYS A 47 -15.51 0.75 -18.41
N GLN A 48 -14.63 0.43 -17.45
CA GLN A 48 -14.05 1.43 -16.53
C GLN A 48 -15.14 2.36 -15.95
N PRO A 49 -16.15 1.83 -15.24
CA PRO A 49 -17.26 2.64 -14.71
C PRO A 49 -16.79 3.57 -13.59
N HIS A 50 -17.58 4.59 -13.30
CA HIS A 50 -17.35 5.49 -12.16
C HIS A 50 -18.07 5.01 -10.90
N LEU A 51 -19.14 4.24 -11.07
CA LEU A 51 -19.97 3.71 -10.00
C LEU A 51 -20.34 2.26 -10.29
N LEU A 52 -20.24 1.41 -9.28
CA LEU A 52 -20.78 0.06 -9.25
C LEU A 52 -21.87 -0.02 -8.19
N ILE A 53 -23.08 -0.40 -8.59
CA ILE A 53 -24.17 -0.72 -7.69
C ILE A 53 -24.33 -2.24 -7.67
N THR A 54 -24.18 -2.86 -6.50
CA THR A 54 -24.15 -4.33 -6.39
C THR A 54 -25.01 -4.86 -5.26
N ASP A 55 -25.63 -6.04 -5.48
CA ASP A 55 -26.18 -6.81 -4.37
C ASP A 55 -25.03 -7.42 -3.53
N VAL A 56 -25.33 -7.70 -2.25
CA VAL A 56 -24.42 -8.39 -1.34
C VAL A 56 -24.26 -9.85 -1.71
N ARG A 57 -25.33 -10.52 -2.11
CA ARG A 57 -25.31 -11.96 -2.39
C ARG A 57 -25.52 -12.24 -3.87
N MET A 58 -24.47 -12.72 -4.52
CA MET A 58 -24.50 -13.15 -5.91
C MET A 58 -23.75 -14.47 -6.07
N PRO A 59 -24.10 -15.29 -7.06
CA PRO A 59 -23.37 -16.51 -7.38
C PRO A 59 -21.93 -16.22 -7.82
N GLY A 60 -21.01 -17.11 -7.50
CA GLY A 60 -19.63 -17.11 -7.97
C GLY A 60 -18.70 -16.13 -7.26
N CYS A 61 -19.12 -14.91 -7.03
CA CYS A 61 -18.40 -13.87 -6.29
C CYS A 61 -19.44 -13.00 -5.60
N ASP A 62 -19.41 -12.94 -4.28
CA ASP A 62 -20.35 -12.09 -3.53
C ASP A 62 -20.02 -10.60 -3.69
N GLY A 63 -20.98 -9.72 -3.33
CA GLY A 63 -20.81 -8.28 -3.55
C GLY A 63 -19.65 -7.68 -2.75
N ILE A 64 -19.30 -8.22 -1.60
CA ILE A 64 -18.17 -7.73 -0.79
C ILE A 64 -16.84 -8.13 -1.44
N GLU A 65 -16.71 -9.38 -1.88
CA GLU A 65 -15.54 -9.84 -2.63
C GLU A 65 -15.41 -9.10 -3.96
N LEU A 66 -16.54 -8.84 -4.65
CA LEU A 66 -16.57 -8.02 -5.87
C LEU A 66 -16.01 -6.63 -5.62
N ILE A 67 -16.43 -5.95 -4.56
CA ILE A 67 -15.95 -4.60 -4.19
C ILE A 67 -14.43 -4.62 -3.96
N GLN A 68 -13.91 -5.60 -3.21
CA GLN A 68 -12.47 -5.72 -2.94
C GLN A 68 -11.67 -5.85 -4.24
N ARG A 69 -12.08 -6.79 -5.11
CA ARG A 69 -11.41 -7.03 -6.38
C ARG A 69 -11.54 -5.86 -7.36
N ALA A 70 -12.72 -5.24 -7.42
CA ALA A 70 -12.97 -4.09 -8.27
C ALA A 70 -12.18 -2.86 -7.81
N LYS A 71 -12.05 -2.63 -6.50
CA LYS A 71 -11.26 -1.54 -5.93
C LYS A 71 -9.75 -1.71 -6.18
N ALA A 72 -9.24 -2.95 -6.16
CA ALA A 72 -7.88 -3.25 -6.53
C ALA A 72 -7.59 -2.96 -8.02
N LEU A 73 -8.56 -3.21 -8.91
CA LEU A 73 -8.45 -2.91 -10.35
C LEU A 73 -8.62 -1.42 -10.65
N GLN A 74 -9.51 -0.74 -9.93
CA GLN A 74 -9.87 0.66 -10.15
C GLN A 74 -10.07 1.38 -8.81
N PRO A 75 -9.00 1.94 -8.21
CA PRO A 75 -9.05 2.55 -6.88
C PRO A 75 -10.04 3.73 -6.74
N LYS A 76 -10.36 4.41 -7.85
CA LYS A 76 -11.30 5.54 -7.91
C LYS A 76 -12.76 5.12 -8.16
N LEU A 77 -13.06 3.83 -8.22
CA LEU A 77 -14.42 3.32 -8.41
C LEU A 77 -15.23 3.51 -7.12
N HIS A 78 -16.41 4.09 -7.24
CA HIS A 78 -17.37 4.26 -6.15
C HIS A 78 -18.33 3.08 -6.09
N PHE A 79 -18.85 2.78 -4.90
CA PHE A 79 -19.68 1.61 -4.66
C PHE A 79 -20.94 1.98 -3.90
N ILE A 80 -22.09 1.46 -4.34
CA ILE A 80 -23.35 1.42 -3.59
C ILE A 80 -23.72 -0.04 -3.43
N VAL A 81 -24.06 -0.44 -2.22
CA VAL A 81 -24.51 -1.81 -1.94
C VAL A 81 -26.02 -1.84 -1.74
N ILE A 82 -26.67 -2.82 -2.33
CA ILE A 82 -28.10 -3.07 -2.15
C ILE A 82 -28.26 -4.45 -1.49
N SER A 83 -29.16 -4.58 -0.52
CA SER A 83 -29.35 -5.85 0.16
C SER A 83 -30.78 -6.07 0.64
N GLY A 84 -31.25 -7.29 0.57
CA GLY A 84 -32.52 -7.73 1.20
C GLY A 84 -32.41 -8.00 2.70
N TYR A 85 -31.23 -7.89 3.29
CA TYR A 85 -30.98 -8.30 4.67
C TYR A 85 -30.58 -7.10 5.56
N ARG A 86 -31.29 -6.93 6.68
CA ARG A 86 -30.93 -5.94 7.73
C ARG A 86 -29.83 -6.46 8.67
N LYS A 87 -28.82 -7.16 8.16
CA LYS A 87 -27.71 -7.61 9.01
C LYS A 87 -26.67 -6.51 9.13
N PHE A 88 -26.48 -6.03 10.34
CA PHE A 88 -25.51 -5.01 10.73
C PHE A 88 -24.07 -5.37 10.29
N GLU A 89 -23.74 -6.66 10.27
CA GLU A 89 -22.42 -7.17 9.84
C GLU A 89 -22.08 -6.84 8.37
N TYR A 90 -23.07 -6.91 7.46
CA TYR A 90 -22.85 -6.58 6.05
C TYR A 90 -22.67 -5.07 5.82
N ALA A 91 -23.44 -4.26 6.51
CA ALA A 91 -23.29 -2.81 6.47
C ALA A 91 -21.94 -2.37 7.05
N GLN A 92 -21.53 -2.96 8.18
CA GLN A 92 -20.25 -2.68 8.81
C GLN A 92 -19.06 -3.12 7.93
N ASN A 93 -19.17 -4.27 7.27
CA ASN A 93 -18.13 -4.73 6.34
C ASN A 93 -18.08 -3.85 5.08
N ALA A 94 -19.22 -3.46 4.52
CA ALA A 94 -19.29 -2.57 3.37
C ALA A 94 -18.62 -1.20 3.67
N LEU A 95 -18.86 -0.63 4.85
CA LEU A 95 -18.23 0.61 5.29
C LEU A 95 -16.70 0.49 5.43
N LYS A 96 -16.18 -0.67 5.85
CA LYS A 96 -14.72 -0.92 5.89
C LYS A 96 -14.04 -0.84 4.52
N TYR A 97 -14.78 -1.15 3.44
CA TYR A 97 -14.25 -1.12 2.08
C TYR A 97 -14.54 0.18 1.33
N GLY A 98 -15.04 1.21 2.04
CA GLY A 98 -15.27 2.53 1.45
C GLY A 98 -16.46 2.57 0.50
N VAL A 99 -17.54 1.84 0.83
CA VAL A 99 -18.82 1.91 0.14
C VAL A 99 -19.49 3.25 0.49
N GLU A 100 -20.01 3.93 -0.52
CA GLU A 100 -20.63 5.25 -0.36
C GLU A 100 -21.96 5.18 0.39
N ASP A 101 -22.76 4.14 0.12
CA ASP A 101 -24.02 3.94 0.82
C ASP A 101 -24.48 2.47 0.75
N TYR A 102 -25.39 2.12 1.68
CA TYR A 102 -25.98 0.79 1.80
C TYR A 102 -27.49 0.88 1.81
N LEU A 103 -28.15 0.35 0.78
CA LEU A 103 -29.59 0.41 0.58
C LEU A 103 -30.28 -0.92 0.89
N LEU A 104 -31.44 -0.86 1.50
CA LEU A 104 -32.28 -2.03 1.74
C LEU A 104 -33.34 -2.22 0.64
N LYS A 105 -33.50 -3.47 0.20
CA LYS A 105 -34.65 -3.86 -0.63
C LYS A 105 -35.94 -3.86 0.24
N PRO A 106 -37.09 -3.33 -0.23
CA PRO A 106 -37.34 -2.84 -1.58
C PRO A 106 -36.80 -1.42 -1.81
N LEU A 107 -36.19 -1.20 -2.99
CA LEU A 107 -35.61 0.09 -3.37
C LEU A 107 -36.68 1.17 -3.51
N LYS A 108 -36.40 2.34 -2.95
CA LYS A 108 -37.22 3.55 -3.11
C LYS A 108 -36.53 4.53 -4.04
N GLN A 109 -37.30 5.08 -4.97
CA GLN A 109 -36.78 6.05 -5.94
C GLN A 109 -36.11 7.24 -5.29
N GLU A 110 -36.74 7.83 -4.27
CA GLU A 110 -36.26 9.02 -3.58
C GLU A 110 -34.91 8.76 -2.90
N GLU A 111 -34.75 7.59 -2.28
CA GLU A 111 -33.55 7.21 -1.54
C GLU A 111 -32.37 7.01 -2.49
N LEU A 112 -32.52 6.23 -3.56
CA LEU A 112 -31.48 6.00 -4.56
C LEU A 112 -31.14 7.29 -5.32
N THR A 113 -32.15 8.10 -5.71
CA THR A 113 -31.93 9.40 -6.36
C THR A 113 -31.12 10.33 -5.45
N GLY A 114 -31.46 10.40 -4.16
CA GLY A 114 -30.76 11.24 -3.19
C GLY A 114 -29.27 10.85 -3.05
N ILE A 115 -28.97 9.55 -3.04
CA ILE A 115 -27.58 9.06 -2.98
C ILE A 115 -26.83 9.40 -4.25
N LEU A 116 -27.42 9.14 -5.42
CA LEU A 116 -26.81 9.44 -6.73
C LEU A 116 -26.49 10.93 -6.89
N LEU A 117 -27.37 11.82 -6.43
CA LEU A 117 -27.12 13.27 -6.45
C LEU A 117 -25.96 13.67 -5.54
N ARG A 118 -25.92 13.19 -4.29
CA ARG A 118 -24.82 13.45 -3.36
C ARG A 118 -23.50 12.91 -3.90
N LEU A 119 -23.52 11.70 -4.47
CA LEU A 119 -22.33 11.09 -5.04
C LEU A 119 -21.80 11.86 -6.25
N LYS A 120 -22.69 12.32 -7.14
CA LYS A 120 -22.32 13.16 -8.28
C LYS A 120 -21.67 14.46 -7.85
N GLU A 121 -22.23 15.11 -6.82
CA GLU A 121 -21.65 16.33 -6.24
C GLU A 121 -20.28 16.06 -5.65
N LYS A 122 -20.12 14.98 -4.86
CA LYS A 122 -18.84 14.54 -4.29
C LYS A 122 -17.80 14.26 -5.37
N MET A 123 -18.15 13.49 -6.39
CA MET A 123 -17.25 13.19 -7.52
C MET A 123 -16.89 14.45 -8.31
N GLY A 124 -17.82 15.39 -8.44
CA GLY A 124 -17.58 16.71 -9.06
C GLY A 124 -16.61 17.55 -8.25
N GLN A 125 -16.75 17.56 -6.93
CA GLN A 125 -15.83 18.25 -6.02
C GLN A 125 -14.45 17.60 -6.01
N GLU A 126 -14.37 16.27 -5.99
CA GLU A 126 -13.10 15.53 -6.08
C GLU A 126 -12.38 15.80 -7.41
N ALA A 127 -13.10 15.80 -8.54
CA ALA A 127 -12.54 16.12 -9.86
C ALA A 127 -12.12 17.60 -9.96
N ALA A 128 -12.91 18.53 -9.41
CA ALA A 128 -12.57 19.95 -9.36
C ALA A 128 -11.36 20.20 -8.45
N LEU A 129 -11.29 19.50 -7.32
CA LEU A 129 -10.16 19.56 -6.40
C LEU A 129 -8.89 18.99 -7.05
N GLU A 130 -9.01 17.84 -7.72
CA GLU A 130 -7.89 17.23 -8.47
C GLU A 130 -7.41 18.14 -9.62
N PHE A 131 -8.34 18.84 -10.30
CA PHE A 131 -8.02 19.82 -11.30
C PHE A 131 -7.38 21.09 -10.72
N GLN A 132 -7.85 21.55 -9.56
CA GLN A 132 -7.23 22.66 -8.83
C GLN A 132 -5.87 22.26 -8.24
N LEU A 133 -5.72 21.03 -7.73
CA LEU A 133 -4.45 20.49 -7.24
C LEU A 133 -3.41 20.37 -8.37
N LYS A 134 -3.83 19.98 -9.55
CA LYS A 134 -2.97 20.00 -10.76
C LYS A 134 -2.55 21.42 -11.17
N ARG A 135 -3.33 22.44 -10.85
CA ARG A 135 -3.04 23.85 -11.12
C ARG A 135 -2.41 24.61 -9.95
N SER A 136 -2.55 24.10 -8.73
CA SER A 136 -2.04 24.76 -7.53
C SER A 136 -0.60 24.35 -7.24
N GLY A 137 0.12 25.18 -6.50
CA GLY A 137 1.49 24.94 -6.09
C GLY A 137 1.73 23.63 -5.30
N GLU A 138 0.68 22.89 -4.92
CA GLU A 138 0.79 21.61 -4.21
C GLU A 138 1.39 20.50 -5.09
N HIS A 139 0.97 20.43 -6.35
CA HIS A 139 1.57 19.48 -7.29
C HIS A 139 3.04 19.81 -7.59
N GLN A 140 3.36 21.10 -7.65
CA GLN A 140 4.74 21.56 -7.81
C GLN A 140 5.59 21.21 -6.59
N GLN A 141 5.01 21.29 -5.37
CA GLN A 141 5.67 20.85 -4.15
C GLN A 141 5.95 19.34 -4.14
N GLU A 142 5.00 18.53 -4.59
CA GLU A 142 5.18 17.07 -4.72
C GLU A 142 6.33 16.74 -5.67
N LEU A 143 6.32 17.31 -6.88
CA LEU A 143 7.37 17.07 -7.88
C LEU A 143 8.75 17.50 -7.38
N LEU A 144 8.85 18.65 -6.71
CA LEU A 144 10.10 19.11 -6.11
C LEU A 144 10.61 18.14 -5.05
N LEU A 145 9.73 17.70 -4.14
CA LEU A 145 10.11 16.81 -3.05
C LEU A 145 10.42 15.40 -3.54
N ASP A 146 9.71 14.89 -4.54
CA ASP A 146 10.04 13.61 -5.18
C ASP A 146 11.43 13.66 -5.85
N ALA A 147 11.76 14.77 -6.51
CA ALA A 147 13.08 14.97 -7.06
C ALA A 147 14.16 15.01 -5.97
N LEU A 148 13.91 15.71 -4.86
CA LEU A 148 14.83 15.79 -3.72
C LEU A 148 14.97 14.46 -2.99
N LEU A 149 13.89 13.70 -2.77
CA LEU A 149 13.92 12.38 -2.18
C LEU A 149 14.68 11.40 -3.07
N GLY A 150 14.39 11.39 -4.36
CA GLY A 150 15.10 10.54 -5.32
C GLY A 150 16.62 10.86 -5.41
N THR A 151 17.03 12.12 -5.23
CA THR A 151 18.45 12.50 -5.16
C THR A 151 19.07 12.12 -3.83
N ALA A 152 18.35 12.27 -2.72
CA ALA A 152 18.81 11.89 -1.39
C ALA A 152 19.08 10.38 -1.29
N GLU A 153 18.22 9.54 -1.87
CA GLU A 153 18.34 8.08 -1.86
C GLU A 153 19.47 7.58 -2.78
N ARG A 154 19.62 8.18 -3.96
CA ARG A 154 20.62 7.79 -4.95
C ARG A 154 22.01 8.38 -4.71
N GLY A 155 22.13 9.33 -3.75
CA GLY A 155 23.39 10.02 -3.50
C GLY A 155 23.84 10.93 -4.66
N THR A 156 22.96 11.21 -5.62
CA THR A 156 23.21 12.10 -6.76
C THR A 156 22.66 13.48 -6.43
N SER A 157 23.37 14.53 -6.79
CA SER A 157 23.02 15.93 -6.65
C SER A 157 22.36 16.36 -7.99
N PHE A 158 21.60 17.45 -8.22
CA PHE A 158 21.56 18.72 -7.57
C PHE A 158 20.47 19.55 -8.26
N LEU A 159 19.40 19.82 -7.60
CA LEU A 159 18.46 20.82 -8.07
C LEU A 159 18.99 22.19 -7.63
N SER A 160 19.38 23.05 -8.57
CA SER A 160 19.75 24.42 -8.23
C SER A 160 18.53 25.28 -7.93
N ALA A 161 18.70 26.36 -7.15
CA ALA A 161 17.62 27.30 -6.88
C ALA A 161 17.01 27.87 -8.18
N GLY A 162 17.83 28.10 -9.20
CA GLY A 162 17.36 28.55 -10.50
C GLY A 162 16.47 27.56 -11.22
N GLN A 163 16.80 26.27 -11.17
CA GLN A 163 15.98 25.19 -11.71
C GLN A 163 14.67 25.04 -10.92
N ALA A 164 14.74 24.99 -9.59
CA ALA A 164 13.56 24.90 -8.75
C ALA A 164 12.58 26.05 -8.98
N ASN A 165 13.08 27.27 -9.12
CA ASN A 165 12.27 28.46 -9.41
C ASN A 165 11.64 28.40 -10.80
N GLY A 166 12.41 27.94 -11.81
CA GLY A 166 11.95 27.90 -13.21
C GLY A 166 10.98 26.72 -13.48
N GLU A 167 11.26 25.54 -12.95
CA GLU A 167 10.50 24.33 -13.25
C GLU A 167 9.30 24.14 -12.31
N TYR A 168 9.44 24.54 -11.04
CA TYR A 168 8.42 24.28 -10.01
C TYR A 168 7.76 25.56 -9.45
N GLY A 169 8.16 26.74 -9.94
CA GLY A 169 7.49 28.02 -9.62
C GLY A 169 7.75 28.52 -8.19
N PHE A 170 8.89 28.16 -7.58
CA PHE A 170 9.33 28.68 -6.29
C PHE A 170 10.13 29.96 -6.41
N HIS A 171 10.40 30.62 -5.28
CA HIS A 171 11.20 31.86 -5.18
C HIS A 171 12.36 31.65 -4.19
N PHE A 172 13.07 30.54 -4.34
CA PHE A 172 14.25 30.23 -3.55
C PHE A 172 15.39 31.20 -3.90
N GLY A 173 16.11 31.65 -2.87
CA GLY A 173 17.22 32.59 -3.01
C GLY A 173 18.38 32.29 -2.07
N SER A 174 19.16 33.31 -1.72
CA SER A 174 20.18 33.18 -0.68
C SER A 174 19.53 33.18 0.67
N GLY A 175 19.76 32.10 1.46
CA GLY A 175 19.18 31.89 2.78
C GLY A 175 19.54 30.53 3.33
N THR A 176 18.85 30.11 4.37
CA THR A 176 19.07 28.84 5.00
C THR A 176 17.95 27.87 4.63
N TYR A 177 18.32 26.65 4.32
CA TYR A 177 17.43 25.57 3.96
C TYR A 177 17.47 24.49 5.05
N ALA A 178 16.32 23.88 5.31
CA ALA A 178 16.24 22.70 6.18
C ALA A 178 15.23 21.71 5.60
N ALA A 179 15.55 20.42 5.70
CA ALA A 179 14.62 19.35 5.33
C ALA A 179 14.18 18.61 6.58
N ALA A 180 12.92 18.18 6.62
CA ALA A 180 12.39 17.34 7.68
C ALA A 180 11.55 16.20 7.13
N VAL A 181 11.45 15.12 7.87
CA VAL A 181 10.50 14.03 7.64
C VAL A 181 9.66 13.85 8.89
N ILE A 182 8.34 13.89 8.71
CA ILE A 182 7.39 13.66 9.80
C ILE A 182 6.73 12.30 9.56
N ARG A 183 7.00 11.35 10.44
CA ARG A 183 6.38 10.05 10.43
C ARG A 183 5.17 10.04 11.35
N VAL A 184 4.05 9.50 10.82
CA VAL A 184 2.83 9.28 11.60
C VAL A 184 2.64 7.76 11.72
N ASP A 185 2.74 7.23 12.92
CA ASP A 185 2.60 5.82 13.21
C ASP A 185 1.28 5.58 13.96
N VAL A 186 0.53 4.57 13.54
CA VAL A 186 -0.72 4.13 14.17
C VAL A 186 -0.61 2.63 14.40
N PRO A 187 -0.86 2.13 15.60
CA PRO A 187 -0.96 0.70 15.84
C PRO A 187 -2.02 0.09 14.92
N ASP A 188 -1.71 -1.05 14.30
CA ASP A 188 -2.60 -1.79 13.42
C ASP A 188 -3.09 -1.01 12.16
N ALA A 189 -2.28 -0.06 11.66
CA ALA A 189 -2.60 0.74 10.46
C ALA A 189 -2.99 -0.12 9.24
N GLU A 190 -2.50 -1.35 9.15
CA GLU A 190 -2.85 -2.32 8.09
C GLU A 190 -4.35 -2.67 8.11
N SER A 191 -4.99 -2.69 9.29
CA SER A 191 -6.41 -2.96 9.44
C SER A 191 -7.31 -1.77 9.09
N TYR A 192 -6.73 -0.56 8.93
CA TYR A 192 -7.47 0.70 8.75
C TYR A 192 -6.92 1.54 7.59
N GLN A 193 -6.56 0.94 6.46
CA GLN A 193 -5.86 1.63 5.36
C GLN A 193 -6.51 2.93 4.89
N ASP A 194 -7.84 2.97 4.70
CA ASP A 194 -8.52 4.18 4.24
C ASP A 194 -8.54 5.27 5.32
N GLY A 195 -8.75 4.89 6.58
CA GLY A 195 -8.67 5.81 7.71
C GLY A 195 -7.27 6.37 7.88
N TYR A 196 -6.24 5.55 7.75
CA TYR A 196 -4.84 6.00 7.81
C TYR A 196 -4.50 7.01 6.70
N ARG A 197 -5.02 6.83 5.48
CA ARG A 197 -4.86 7.81 4.40
C ARG A 197 -5.53 9.15 4.72
N ILE A 198 -6.70 9.14 5.35
CA ILE A 198 -7.38 10.36 5.78
C ILE A 198 -6.54 11.07 6.84
N LEU A 199 -6.02 10.33 7.83
CA LEU A 199 -5.13 10.87 8.85
C LEU A 199 -3.88 11.52 8.25
N LEU A 200 -3.22 10.86 7.29
CA LEU A 200 -2.03 11.39 6.64
C LEU A 200 -2.33 12.67 5.85
N ARG A 201 -3.46 12.76 5.15
CA ARG A 201 -3.88 13.98 4.47
C ARG A 201 -4.11 15.11 5.45
N HIS A 202 -4.81 14.84 6.54
CA HIS A 202 -5.05 15.85 7.57
C HIS A 202 -3.74 16.29 8.25
N ALA A 203 -2.83 15.34 8.51
CA ALA A 203 -1.50 15.65 9.02
C ALA A 203 -0.71 16.56 8.03
N LEU A 204 -0.80 16.29 6.73
CA LEU A 204 -0.18 17.12 5.70
C LEU A 204 -0.76 18.55 5.70
N GLU A 205 -2.08 18.71 5.86
CA GLU A 205 -2.72 20.02 5.97
C GLU A 205 -2.22 20.81 7.19
N ILE A 206 -2.07 20.13 8.36
CA ILE A 206 -1.47 20.73 9.56
C ILE A 206 -0.04 21.21 9.26
N VAL A 207 0.76 20.34 8.65
CA VAL A 207 2.15 20.66 8.29
C VAL A 207 2.21 21.88 7.37
N ARG A 208 1.41 21.92 6.32
CA ARG A 208 1.37 23.04 5.36
C ARG A 208 0.98 24.34 6.03
N ARG A 209 -0.05 24.32 6.86
CA ARG A 209 -0.51 25.50 7.59
C ARG A 209 0.57 26.06 8.50
N GLU A 210 1.15 25.22 9.34
CA GLU A 210 2.14 25.67 10.33
C GLU A 210 3.46 26.06 9.67
N SER A 211 3.92 25.32 8.65
CA SER A 211 5.12 25.68 7.90
C SER A 211 4.95 27.01 7.15
N GLY A 212 3.76 27.28 6.59
CA GLY A 212 3.45 28.55 5.96
C GLY A 212 3.43 29.77 6.90
N LEU A 213 3.27 29.54 8.22
CA LEU A 213 3.41 30.60 9.23
C LEU A 213 4.88 30.85 9.60
N LEU A 214 5.74 29.86 9.40
CA LEU A 214 7.16 29.97 9.73
C LEU A 214 7.98 30.60 8.61
N THR A 215 7.62 30.35 7.35
CA THR A 215 8.39 30.76 6.18
C THR A 215 7.48 31.12 4.99
N GLU A 216 7.95 32.04 4.14
CA GLU A 216 7.24 32.44 2.91
C GLU A 216 7.30 31.35 1.83
N GLU A 217 8.39 30.56 1.82
CA GLU A 217 8.61 29.49 0.84
C GLU A 217 8.89 28.16 1.53
N PHE A 218 8.05 27.18 1.24
CA PHE A 218 8.20 25.82 1.71
C PHE A 218 7.61 24.83 0.71
N ALA A 219 7.98 23.56 0.84
CA ALA A 219 7.29 22.45 0.18
C ALA A 219 6.98 21.34 1.20
N ALA A 220 5.79 20.76 1.09
CA ALA A 220 5.40 19.62 1.91
C ALA A 220 4.55 18.62 1.11
N SER A 221 4.94 17.35 1.11
CA SER A 221 4.22 16.27 0.42
C SER A 221 4.26 14.95 1.17
N LEU A 222 3.35 14.04 0.81
CA LEU A 222 3.35 12.67 1.30
C LEU A 222 4.33 11.84 0.47
N GLY A 223 5.34 11.28 1.14
CA GLY A 223 6.25 10.29 0.57
C GLY A 223 6.10 8.93 1.25
N HIS A 224 6.85 7.94 0.76
CA HIS A 224 6.84 6.58 1.34
C HIS A 224 7.32 6.55 2.80
N ALA A 225 8.25 7.43 3.19
CA ALA A 225 8.78 7.53 4.56
C ALA A 225 7.90 8.36 5.51
N GLY A 226 6.87 9.06 5.01
CA GLY A 226 6.03 9.98 5.77
C GLY A 226 5.84 11.30 5.05
N ILE A 227 5.61 12.40 5.79
CA ILE A 227 5.48 13.74 5.22
C ILE A 227 6.88 14.34 5.10
N ALA A 228 7.34 14.54 3.87
CA ALA A 228 8.58 15.26 3.58
C ALA A 228 8.31 16.76 3.59
N VAL A 229 9.21 17.53 4.18
CA VAL A 229 9.11 18.98 4.29
C VAL A 229 10.45 19.61 3.89
N LEU A 230 10.39 20.64 3.04
CA LEU A 230 11.50 21.55 2.75
C LEU A 230 11.11 22.92 3.25
N LEU A 231 11.97 23.54 4.03
CA LEU A 231 11.84 24.92 4.49
C LEU A 231 12.93 25.80 3.87
N TYR A 232 12.56 26.97 3.41
CA TYR A 232 13.47 28.05 3.05
C TYR A 232 13.29 29.21 4.01
N LEU A 233 14.35 29.62 4.70
CA LEU A 233 14.33 30.64 5.74
C LEU A 233 15.36 31.71 5.42
N ARG A 234 14.96 32.98 5.35
CA ARG A 234 15.91 34.11 5.18
C ARG A 234 16.88 34.24 6.35
N ALA A 235 16.36 33.93 7.57
CA ALA A 235 17.16 33.81 8.80
C ALA A 235 16.70 32.59 9.55
N TYR A 236 17.65 31.75 9.98
CA TYR A 236 17.33 30.52 10.69
C TYR A 236 17.29 30.75 12.20
N HIS A 237 16.14 30.57 12.80
CA HIS A 237 15.93 30.63 14.24
C HIS A 237 15.55 29.24 14.76
N ALA A 238 16.53 28.51 15.32
CA ALA A 238 16.35 27.13 15.78
C ALA A 238 15.16 26.97 16.75
N VAL A 239 14.95 27.94 17.63
CA VAL A 239 13.84 27.92 18.61
C VAL A 239 12.47 27.97 17.89
N GLU A 240 12.32 28.81 16.89
CA GLU A 240 11.08 28.95 16.14
C GLU A 240 10.77 27.71 15.32
N VAL A 241 11.78 27.13 14.66
CA VAL A 241 11.67 25.87 13.93
C VAL A 241 11.26 24.74 14.87
N THR A 242 11.92 24.61 16.03
CA THR A 242 11.60 23.59 17.03
C THR A 242 10.18 23.78 17.59
N GLN A 243 9.76 25.01 17.85
CA GLN A 243 8.41 25.30 18.33
C GLN A 243 7.33 24.95 17.28
N CYS A 244 7.58 25.30 16.00
CA CYS A 244 6.69 24.99 14.89
C CYS A 244 6.47 23.46 14.78
N PHE A 245 7.54 22.68 14.67
CA PHE A 245 7.42 21.22 14.55
C PHE A 245 6.90 20.56 15.81
N THR A 246 7.18 21.11 17.01
CA THR A 246 6.56 20.63 18.26
C THR A 246 5.05 20.86 18.27
N LYS A 247 4.60 21.98 17.72
CA LYS A 247 3.16 22.27 17.55
C LYS A 247 2.54 21.31 16.55
N ILE A 248 3.13 21.14 15.38
CA ILE A 248 2.70 20.18 14.34
C ILE A 248 2.54 18.78 14.95
N ARG A 249 3.57 18.27 15.63
CA ARG A 249 3.54 16.97 16.28
C ARG A 249 2.37 16.82 17.24
N LYS A 250 2.22 17.76 18.19
CA LYS A 250 1.13 17.73 19.19
C LYS A 250 -0.24 17.75 18.54
N GLU A 251 -0.41 18.53 17.48
CA GLU A 251 -1.70 18.65 16.79
C GLU A 251 -2.04 17.37 16.01
N ILE A 252 -1.06 16.71 15.40
CA ILE A 252 -1.25 15.39 14.80
C ILE A 252 -1.61 14.34 15.87
N GLU A 253 -0.88 14.31 16.97
CA GLU A 253 -1.11 13.37 18.08
C GLU A 253 -2.46 13.60 18.79
N ASN A 254 -3.00 14.80 18.73
CA ASN A 254 -4.32 15.15 19.31
C ASN A 254 -5.52 14.69 18.46
N GLN A 255 -5.30 14.14 17.25
CA GLN A 255 -6.36 13.60 16.38
C GLN A 255 -6.95 12.28 16.93
N ARG A 256 -7.09 12.18 18.26
CA ARG A 256 -7.55 10.97 18.98
C ARG A 256 -9.00 10.59 18.67
N ASP A 257 -9.80 11.52 18.16
CA ASP A 257 -11.19 11.25 17.79
C ASP A 257 -11.33 10.34 16.58
N LEU A 258 -10.28 10.25 15.74
CA LEU A 258 -10.24 9.41 14.55
C LEU A 258 -9.45 8.10 14.76
N PHE A 259 -8.42 8.12 15.65
CA PHE A 259 -7.55 6.97 15.87
C PHE A 259 -7.01 6.92 17.31
N TRP A 260 -7.00 5.72 17.89
CA TRP A 260 -6.36 5.46 19.18
C TRP A 260 -4.84 5.41 19.01
N ASN A 261 -4.09 6.12 19.87
CA ASN A 261 -2.63 6.08 19.95
C ASN A 261 -1.88 6.50 18.67
N VAL A 262 -2.27 7.61 18.03
CA VAL A 262 -1.45 8.24 16.99
C VAL A 262 -0.14 8.74 17.61
N GLN A 263 0.99 8.33 17.04
CA GLN A 263 2.32 8.83 17.38
C GLN A 263 2.92 9.55 16.20
N ALA A 264 3.50 10.72 16.43
CA ALA A 264 4.19 11.46 15.40
C ALA A 264 5.66 11.65 15.78
N THR A 265 6.57 11.24 14.86
CA THR A 265 8.01 11.44 15.00
C THR A 265 8.45 12.49 14.01
N VAL A 266 9.10 13.54 14.50
CA VAL A 266 9.71 14.58 13.68
C VAL A 266 11.20 14.35 13.58
N CYS A 267 11.72 14.23 12.37
CA CYS A 267 13.13 14.05 12.06
C CYS A 267 13.60 15.25 11.23
N LEU A 268 14.44 16.09 11.82
CA LEU A 268 14.98 17.29 11.21
C LEU A 268 16.41 17.03 10.74
N GLY A 269 16.69 17.27 9.46
CA GLY A 269 18.04 17.27 8.91
C GLY A 269 18.81 18.56 9.25
N SER A 270 20.13 18.53 9.13
CA SER A 270 20.97 19.71 9.39
C SER A 270 20.66 20.82 8.40
N ARG A 271 20.77 22.05 8.89
CA ARG A 271 20.64 23.26 8.06
C ARG A 271 21.70 23.31 6.95
N ARG A 272 21.32 23.88 5.80
CA ARG A 272 22.18 24.10 4.63
C ARG A 272 22.07 25.54 4.15
N ASP A 273 23.11 26.04 3.54
CA ASP A 273 23.16 27.43 3.04
C ASP A 273 22.76 27.53 1.55
N SER A 274 22.51 26.40 0.90
CA SER A 274 22.08 26.34 -0.48
C SER A 274 21.10 25.18 -0.75
N LEU A 275 20.25 25.34 -1.77
CA LEU A 275 19.28 24.30 -2.17
C LEU A 275 19.98 23.02 -2.68
N GLU A 276 21.13 23.18 -3.34
CA GLU A 276 21.91 22.04 -3.86
C GLU A 276 22.34 21.06 -2.75
N GLN A 277 22.49 21.57 -1.53
CA GLN A 277 22.90 20.75 -0.37
C GLN A 277 21.70 20.16 0.38
N VAL A 278 20.47 20.54 0.05
CA VAL A 278 19.26 20.07 0.76
C VAL A 278 19.08 18.55 0.67
N GLY A 279 19.52 17.94 -0.43
CA GLY A 279 19.52 16.48 -0.56
C GLY A 279 20.26 15.76 0.57
N GLU A 280 21.33 16.38 1.12
CA GLU A 280 22.04 15.85 2.30
C GLU A 280 21.18 15.98 3.57
N SER A 281 20.58 17.16 3.78
CA SER A 281 19.67 17.41 4.89
C SER A 281 18.48 16.44 4.86
N MET A 282 17.90 16.19 3.68
CA MET A 282 16.81 15.22 3.50
C MET A 282 17.28 13.78 3.82
N ARG A 283 18.48 13.41 3.40
CA ARG A 283 19.08 12.10 3.70
C ARG A 283 19.28 11.89 5.19
N GLU A 284 19.75 12.91 5.90
CA GLU A 284 19.88 12.90 7.36
C GLU A 284 18.52 12.72 8.05
N ALA A 285 17.50 13.46 7.62
CA ALA A 285 16.15 13.34 8.14
C ALA A 285 15.54 11.94 7.90
N LEU A 286 15.71 11.37 6.70
CA LEU A 286 15.30 10.01 6.37
C LEU A 286 16.03 8.98 7.23
N TRP A 287 17.32 9.21 7.46
CA TRP A 287 18.13 8.32 8.29
C TRP A 287 17.63 8.32 9.74
N LEU A 288 17.40 9.51 10.34
CA LEU A 288 16.81 9.63 11.67
C LEU A 288 15.42 8.99 11.77
N CYS A 289 14.65 9.07 10.69
CA CYS A 289 13.35 8.42 10.60
C CYS A 289 13.47 6.89 10.64
N ARG A 290 14.49 6.29 10.02
CA ARG A 290 14.78 4.85 10.15
C ARG A 290 15.23 4.47 11.55
N ASP A 291 16.07 5.30 12.19
CA ASP A 291 16.64 5.04 13.51
C ASP A 291 15.59 5.00 14.63
N ARG A 292 14.37 5.49 14.40
CA ARG A 292 13.24 5.32 15.32
C ARG A 292 12.92 3.85 15.62
N LEU A 293 13.26 2.93 14.71
CA LEU A 293 13.07 1.48 14.90
C LEU A 293 13.90 0.92 16.07
N CYS A 294 15.04 1.56 16.37
CA CYS A 294 15.93 1.18 17.44
C CYS A 294 15.78 2.07 18.68
N ARG A 295 15.44 3.34 18.44
CA ARG A 295 15.40 4.38 19.47
C ARG A 295 14.13 5.21 19.30
N PRO A 296 12.99 4.78 19.86
CA PRO A 296 11.73 5.49 19.71
C PRO A 296 11.79 6.84 20.44
N GLN A 297 11.89 7.91 19.69
CA GLN A 297 11.86 9.29 20.16
C GLN A 297 10.94 10.10 19.26
N SER A 298 10.13 10.97 19.84
CA SER A 298 9.19 11.80 19.09
C SER A 298 9.81 13.01 18.40
N TRP A 299 11.05 13.37 18.77
CA TRP A 299 11.83 14.45 18.17
C TRP A 299 13.27 14.01 17.95
N ARG A 300 13.78 14.23 16.75
CA ARG A 300 15.15 13.90 16.37
C ARG A 300 15.73 15.02 15.50
N ASP A 301 16.94 15.43 15.80
CA ASP A 301 17.61 16.52 15.11
C ASP A 301 19.04 16.09 14.75
N ALA A 302 19.34 16.11 13.45
CA ALA A 302 20.66 15.72 12.94
C ALA A 302 21.80 16.64 13.43
N ALA A 303 21.50 17.87 13.81
CA ALA A 303 22.50 18.78 14.40
C ALA A 303 22.92 18.34 15.80
N LEU A 304 22.10 17.52 16.49
CA LEU A 304 22.36 17.08 17.87
C LEU A 304 22.79 15.60 17.94
N GLU A 305 22.34 14.77 17.03
CA GLU A 305 22.40 13.31 17.16
C GLU A 305 22.80 12.59 15.87
N MET A 306 23.74 13.12 15.06
CA MET A 306 24.16 12.38 13.88
C MET A 306 25.01 11.17 14.25
N PRO A 307 24.52 9.94 14.01
CA PRO A 307 25.32 8.75 14.21
C PRO A 307 26.25 8.48 13.02
N ASP A 308 27.15 7.54 13.21
CA ASP A 308 28.09 7.10 12.18
C ASP A 308 27.32 6.38 11.04
N LEU A 309 27.04 7.12 9.97
CA LEU A 309 26.37 6.61 8.75
C LEU A 309 27.22 5.56 8.00
N ALA A 310 28.50 5.41 8.32
CA ALA A 310 29.38 4.44 7.69
C ALA A 310 29.12 3.02 8.19
N ARG A 311 28.48 2.86 9.35
CA ARG A 311 28.17 1.54 9.91
C ARG A 311 26.97 0.92 9.21
N ARG A 312 27.26 -0.15 8.46
CA ARG A 312 26.27 -0.95 7.75
C ARG A 312 26.26 -2.38 8.31
N TYR A 313 25.09 -3.00 8.31
CA TYR A 313 25.01 -4.42 8.62
C TYR A 313 25.34 -5.26 7.40
N GLN A 314 26.17 -6.27 7.59
CA GLN A 314 26.48 -7.26 6.58
C GLN A 314 26.25 -8.66 7.16
N MET A 315 25.30 -9.38 6.60
CA MET A 315 25.02 -10.78 6.95
C MET A 315 26.19 -11.66 6.53
N ASP A 316 26.62 -12.57 7.38
CA ASP A 316 27.61 -13.54 7.01
C ASP A 316 27.11 -14.53 5.94
N ALA A 317 28.03 -15.05 5.11
CA ALA A 317 27.71 -15.90 3.99
C ALA A 317 27.03 -17.23 4.39
N SER A 318 27.36 -17.76 5.57
CA SER A 318 26.78 -19.00 6.10
C SER A 318 25.29 -18.77 6.42
N ARG A 319 24.96 -17.70 7.12
CA ARG A 319 23.57 -17.35 7.45
C ARG A 319 22.76 -17.00 6.21
N LYS A 320 23.35 -16.24 5.28
CA LYS A 320 22.70 -15.97 3.98
C LYS A 320 22.35 -17.27 3.24
N LYS A 321 23.28 -18.23 3.25
CA LYS A 321 23.04 -19.56 2.64
C LYS A 321 21.98 -20.36 3.40
N SER A 322 21.91 -20.25 4.71
CA SER A 322 20.89 -20.93 5.53
C SER A 322 19.49 -20.47 5.17
N PHE A 323 19.26 -19.14 5.04
CA PHE A 323 17.99 -18.57 4.56
C PHE A 323 17.65 -19.03 3.14
N GLN A 324 18.62 -19.02 2.23
CA GLN A 324 18.42 -19.50 0.86
C GLN A 324 17.94 -20.95 0.83
N VAL A 325 18.61 -21.85 1.58
CA VAL A 325 18.24 -23.26 1.63
C VAL A 325 16.88 -23.48 2.29
N ALA A 326 16.58 -22.78 3.38
CA ALA A 326 15.27 -22.86 4.02
C ALA A 326 14.14 -22.46 3.06
N ALA A 327 14.34 -21.40 2.29
CA ALA A 327 13.38 -20.91 1.31
C ALA A 327 13.28 -21.83 0.07
N GLU A 328 14.40 -22.35 -0.45
CA GLU A 328 14.46 -23.29 -1.57
C GLU A 328 13.73 -24.61 -1.25
N CYS A 329 13.92 -25.12 0.00
CA CYS A 329 13.25 -26.32 0.47
C CYS A 329 11.82 -26.05 0.96
N LEU A 330 11.36 -24.82 0.97
CA LEU A 330 10.08 -24.38 1.54
C LEU A 330 9.92 -24.81 3.03
N ASP A 331 11.04 -24.83 3.77
CA ASP A 331 11.10 -25.25 5.18
C ASP A 331 10.80 -24.07 6.11
N GLU A 332 9.54 -23.94 6.47
CA GLU A 332 9.02 -22.87 7.33
C GLU A 332 9.63 -22.91 8.74
N VAL A 333 9.81 -24.10 9.31
CA VAL A 333 10.34 -24.25 10.68
C VAL A 333 11.78 -23.78 10.74
N ARG A 334 12.58 -24.23 9.80
CA ARG A 334 13.98 -23.79 9.69
C ARG A 334 14.09 -22.30 9.42
N PHE A 335 13.25 -21.75 8.55
CA PHE A 335 13.23 -20.30 8.28
C PHE A 335 12.97 -19.51 9.58
N VAL A 336 11.96 -19.90 10.38
CA VAL A 336 11.63 -19.19 11.62
C VAL A 336 12.76 -19.27 12.63
N GLN A 337 13.42 -20.41 12.77
CA GLN A 337 14.58 -20.57 13.67
C GLN A 337 15.75 -19.67 13.25
N GLU A 338 16.11 -19.67 11.97
CA GLU A 338 17.18 -18.81 11.45
C GLU A 338 16.84 -17.32 11.60
N LEU A 339 15.58 -16.93 11.35
CA LEU A 339 15.12 -15.55 11.52
C LEU A 339 15.23 -15.10 12.98
N GLU A 340 14.81 -15.93 13.92
CA GLU A 340 14.85 -15.63 15.35
C GLU A 340 16.29 -15.47 15.84
N GLU A 341 17.19 -16.37 15.46
CA GLU A 341 18.60 -16.28 15.80
C GLU A 341 19.29 -15.07 15.15
N SER A 342 18.95 -14.78 13.89
CA SER A 342 19.45 -13.61 13.17
C SER A 342 18.98 -12.31 13.83
N CYS A 343 17.71 -12.22 14.22
CA CYS A 343 17.16 -11.07 14.94
C CYS A 343 17.91 -10.81 16.25
N ARG A 344 18.07 -11.83 17.09
CA ARG A 344 18.84 -11.72 18.34
C ARG A 344 20.27 -11.26 18.12
N THR A 345 20.90 -11.73 17.03
CA THR A 345 22.26 -11.33 16.69
C THR A 345 22.34 -9.84 16.35
N VAL A 346 21.34 -9.34 15.58
CA VAL A 346 21.30 -7.92 15.19
C VAL A 346 20.95 -7.05 16.39
N GLU A 347 19.99 -7.45 17.24
CA GLU A 347 19.63 -6.72 18.46
C GLU A 347 20.79 -6.59 19.46
N ALA A 348 21.69 -7.58 19.46
CA ALA A 348 22.88 -7.57 20.34
C ALA A 348 24.04 -6.73 19.77
N LEU A 349 23.92 -6.13 18.59
CA LEU A 349 24.98 -5.32 18.00
C LEU A 349 25.20 -4.04 18.82
N PRO A 350 26.45 -3.70 19.16
CA PRO A 350 26.77 -2.42 19.76
C PRO A 350 26.47 -1.32 18.74
N ASP A 351 25.87 -0.22 19.22
CA ASP A 351 25.49 0.94 18.37
C ASP A 351 24.54 0.59 17.21
N LEU A 352 23.63 -0.35 17.44
CA LEU A 352 22.55 -0.67 16.48
C LEU A 352 21.84 0.61 16.05
N ASN A 353 21.66 0.78 14.74
CA ASN A 353 20.98 1.90 14.13
C ASN A 353 19.94 1.45 13.11
N GLY A 354 19.03 2.34 12.73
CA GLY A 354 17.93 2.01 11.83
C GLY A 354 18.36 1.59 10.43
N GLN A 355 19.53 2.04 9.95
CA GLN A 355 20.08 1.60 8.66
C GLN A 355 20.54 0.15 8.73
N MET A 356 21.13 -0.27 9.86
CA MET A 356 21.51 -1.67 10.07
C MET A 356 20.29 -2.59 10.12
N VAL A 357 19.17 -2.11 10.68
CA VAL A 357 17.90 -2.84 10.66
C VAL A 357 17.35 -2.97 9.25
N GLU A 358 17.39 -1.89 8.45
CA GLU A 358 16.99 -1.95 7.03
C GLU A 358 17.90 -2.87 6.23
N ASP A 359 19.22 -2.81 6.43
CA ASP A 359 20.17 -3.69 5.77
C ASP A 359 19.89 -5.16 6.11
N TRP A 360 19.61 -5.47 7.38
CA TRP A 360 19.23 -6.81 7.82
C TRP A 360 17.92 -7.27 7.15
N PHE A 361 16.88 -6.44 7.19
CA PHE A 361 15.60 -6.72 6.56
C PHE A 361 15.76 -7.07 5.07
N ARG A 362 16.48 -6.20 4.31
CA ARG A 362 16.71 -6.40 2.88
C ARG A 362 17.50 -7.65 2.58
N GLN A 363 18.56 -7.94 3.35
CA GLN A 363 19.41 -9.11 3.13
C GLN A 363 18.68 -10.42 3.45
N VAL A 364 17.82 -10.46 4.47
CA VAL A 364 16.94 -11.62 4.75
C VAL A 364 15.96 -11.82 3.60
N LEU A 365 15.26 -10.75 3.21
CA LEU A 365 14.28 -10.80 2.12
C LEU A 365 14.92 -11.26 0.80
N GLU A 366 16.03 -10.65 0.41
CA GLU A 366 16.80 -11.02 -0.80
C GLU A 366 17.23 -12.49 -0.78
N ALA A 367 17.75 -12.97 0.36
CA ALA A 367 18.18 -14.36 0.50
C ALA A 367 17.02 -15.35 0.34
N CYS A 368 15.86 -15.05 0.97
CA CYS A 368 14.67 -15.88 0.87
C CYS A 368 14.09 -15.87 -0.57
N LEU A 369 13.98 -14.70 -1.18
CA LEU A 369 13.51 -14.58 -2.57
C LEU A 369 14.41 -15.32 -3.55
N TYR A 370 15.73 -15.25 -3.34
CA TYR A 370 16.68 -16.02 -4.16
C TYR A 370 16.44 -17.53 -4.03
N GLY A 371 16.26 -18.04 -2.80
CA GLY A 371 15.96 -19.46 -2.58
C GLY A 371 14.63 -19.90 -3.20
N MET A 372 13.58 -19.09 -3.05
CA MET A 372 12.27 -19.37 -3.64
C MET A 372 12.31 -19.39 -5.18
N ARG A 373 13.07 -18.51 -5.81
CA ARG A 373 13.28 -18.52 -7.29
C ARG A 373 13.92 -19.82 -7.79
N GLN A 374 14.79 -20.45 -7.00
CA GLN A 374 15.37 -21.74 -7.34
C GLN A 374 14.33 -22.88 -7.26
N SER A 375 13.29 -22.77 -6.44
CA SER A 375 12.19 -23.74 -6.40
C SER A 375 11.19 -23.63 -7.56
N GLY A 376 11.35 -22.64 -8.46
CA GLY A 376 10.66 -22.55 -9.75
C GLY A 376 9.50 -21.57 -9.83
N GLU A 377 9.16 -20.81 -8.77
CA GLU A 377 8.04 -19.89 -8.77
C GLU A 377 8.22 -18.72 -7.80
N THR A 378 8.46 -17.56 -8.33
CA THR A 378 8.27 -16.31 -7.59
C THR A 378 7.61 -15.29 -8.49
N GLU A 379 6.49 -14.72 -8.03
CA GLU A 379 5.93 -13.50 -8.63
C GLU A 379 6.62 -12.28 -8.01
N ALA A 380 6.93 -11.31 -8.83
CA ALA A 380 7.65 -10.08 -8.49
C ALA A 380 7.01 -9.13 -7.42
N PRO A 381 5.74 -9.28 -7.00
CA PRO A 381 5.09 -8.29 -6.14
C PRO A 381 5.53 -8.32 -4.67
N LEU A 382 6.08 -9.46 -4.15
CA LEU A 382 6.38 -9.60 -2.72
C LEU A 382 7.45 -8.60 -2.24
N GLU A 383 8.50 -8.37 -3.02
CA GLU A 383 9.59 -7.46 -2.64
C GLU A 383 9.08 -6.03 -2.48
N GLU A 384 8.30 -5.55 -3.46
CA GLU A 384 7.73 -4.20 -3.42
C GLU A 384 6.70 -4.03 -2.29
N GLU A 385 5.89 -5.05 -2.03
CA GLU A 385 4.94 -5.06 -0.92
C GLU A 385 5.66 -5.01 0.43
N MET A 386 6.68 -5.85 0.62
CA MET A 386 7.45 -5.90 1.86
C MET A 386 8.20 -4.59 2.11
N ASP A 387 8.76 -3.97 1.08
CA ASP A 387 9.41 -2.67 1.17
C ASP A 387 8.44 -1.55 1.59
N LYS A 388 7.24 -1.53 1.04
CA LYS A 388 6.18 -0.59 1.46
C LYS A 388 5.80 -0.79 2.92
N ARG A 389 5.61 -2.04 3.35
CA ARG A 389 5.23 -2.40 4.72
C ARG A 389 6.35 -2.14 5.74
N PHE A 390 7.61 -2.23 5.34
CA PHE A 390 8.76 -1.92 6.21
C PHE A 390 8.65 -0.52 6.83
N TRP A 391 8.24 0.48 6.02
CA TRP A 391 8.06 1.84 6.51
C TRP A 391 6.93 1.99 7.54
N HIS A 392 6.02 1.03 7.64
CA HIS A 392 4.96 1.00 8.65
C HIS A 392 5.39 0.33 9.96
N CYS A 393 6.57 -0.27 10.02
CA CYS A 393 7.12 -0.82 11.25
C CYS A 393 7.47 0.30 12.24
N THR A 394 7.12 0.12 13.50
CA THR A 394 7.36 1.08 14.59
C THR A 394 8.61 0.74 15.41
N ASP A 395 9.01 -0.51 15.40
CA ASP A 395 10.11 -1.06 16.18
C ASP A 395 10.71 -2.32 15.53
N MET A 396 11.79 -2.83 16.08
CA MET A 396 12.47 -4.04 15.60
C MET A 396 11.56 -5.27 15.64
N ALA A 397 10.70 -5.38 16.66
CA ALA A 397 9.76 -6.50 16.78
C ALA A 397 8.72 -6.47 15.65
N ALA A 398 8.30 -5.29 15.20
CA ALA A 398 7.41 -5.15 14.05
C ALA A 398 8.11 -5.58 12.75
N VAL A 399 9.38 -5.23 12.55
CA VAL A 399 10.19 -5.67 11.41
C VAL A 399 10.33 -7.19 11.39
N TYR A 400 10.62 -7.79 12.55
CA TYR A 400 10.67 -9.25 12.70
C TYR A 400 9.33 -9.91 12.32
N ARG A 401 8.21 -9.39 12.86
CA ARG A 401 6.86 -9.91 12.53
C ARG A 401 6.55 -9.80 11.04
N LEU A 402 6.91 -8.69 10.41
CA LEU A 402 6.73 -8.47 8.97
C LEU A 402 7.47 -9.52 8.15
N LEU A 403 8.78 -9.73 8.41
CA LEU A 403 9.58 -10.75 7.73
C LEU A 403 9.00 -12.14 7.94
N ARG A 404 8.67 -12.49 9.19
CA ARG A 404 8.10 -13.78 9.53
C ARG A 404 6.81 -14.05 8.77
N GLN A 405 5.83 -13.16 8.89
CA GLN A 405 4.51 -13.33 8.29
C GLN A 405 4.56 -13.31 6.75
N GLY A 406 5.30 -12.37 6.17
CA GLY A 406 5.40 -12.25 4.71
C GLY A 406 6.07 -13.47 4.06
N ILE A 407 7.20 -13.92 4.61
CA ILE A 407 7.92 -15.09 4.07
C ILE A 407 7.17 -16.40 4.35
N GLN A 408 6.55 -16.56 5.54
CA GLN A 408 5.74 -17.75 5.83
C GLN A 408 4.52 -17.86 4.91
N ALA A 409 3.81 -16.75 4.67
CA ALA A 409 2.67 -16.73 3.75
C ALA A 409 3.11 -17.13 2.32
N GLU A 410 4.26 -16.64 1.85
CA GLU A 410 4.77 -16.99 0.52
C GLU A 410 5.24 -18.45 0.44
N ILE A 411 5.92 -18.97 1.46
CA ILE A 411 6.28 -20.40 1.55
C ILE A 411 5.02 -21.27 1.48
N GLN A 412 3.97 -20.91 2.20
CA GLN A 412 2.71 -21.64 2.20
C GLN A 412 2.04 -21.60 0.83
N ARG A 413 1.97 -20.43 0.19
CA ARG A 413 1.45 -20.26 -1.18
C ARG A 413 2.19 -21.15 -2.18
N LEU A 414 3.53 -21.19 -2.09
CA LEU A 414 4.36 -22.02 -2.97
C LEU A 414 4.16 -23.52 -2.71
N LYS A 415 3.99 -23.95 -1.45
CA LYS A 415 3.64 -25.35 -1.12
C LYS A 415 2.33 -25.76 -1.74
N GLU A 416 1.30 -24.92 -1.62
CA GLU A 416 -0.03 -25.16 -2.19
C GLU A 416 0.01 -25.23 -3.71
N ALA A 417 0.72 -24.29 -4.36
CA ALA A 417 0.91 -24.31 -5.81
C ALA A 417 1.63 -25.59 -6.28
N LYS A 418 2.67 -26.00 -5.56
CA LYS A 418 3.38 -27.26 -5.85
C LYS A 418 2.47 -28.48 -5.68
N ALA A 419 1.73 -28.58 -4.60
CA ALA A 419 0.78 -29.67 -4.36
C ALA A 419 -0.31 -29.73 -5.44
N LEU A 420 -0.85 -28.58 -5.88
CA LEU A 420 -1.83 -28.52 -6.96
C LEU A 420 -1.25 -29.04 -8.29
N ARG A 421 0.02 -28.67 -8.59
CA ARG A 421 0.69 -29.17 -9.81
C ARG A 421 0.92 -30.68 -9.78
N GLU A 422 1.35 -31.22 -8.62
CA GLU A 422 1.54 -32.65 -8.43
C GLU A 422 0.21 -33.43 -8.52
N MET A 423 -0.91 -32.82 -8.07
CA MET A 423 -2.24 -33.43 -8.13
C MET A 423 -2.90 -33.35 -9.52
N ARG A 424 -2.52 -32.36 -10.35
CA ARG A 424 -3.16 -32.13 -11.64
C ARG A 424 -3.08 -33.35 -12.58
N PRO A 425 -1.92 -33.99 -12.79
CA PRO A 425 -1.83 -35.17 -13.65
C PRO A 425 -2.69 -36.34 -13.15
N ILE A 426 -2.78 -36.53 -11.84
CA ILE A 426 -3.62 -37.56 -11.21
C ILE A 426 -5.09 -37.29 -11.48
N THR A 427 -5.51 -36.03 -11.38
CA THR A 427 -6.90 -35.63 -11.64
C THR A 427 -7.24 -35.76 -13.12
N GLU A 428 -6.37 -35.35 -14.02
CA GLU A 428 -6.52 -35.50 -15.46
C GLU A 428 -6.58 -36.99 -15.87
N ALA A 429 -5.74 -37.83 -15.26
CA ALA A 429 -5.77 -39.28 -15.48
C ALA A 429 -7.07 -39.93 -15.01
N LYS A 430 -7.56 -39.58 -13.82
CA LYS A 430 -8.87 -40.05 -13.31
C LYS A 430 -10.00 -39.65 -14.26
N HIS A 431 -9.98 -38.42 -14.75
CA HIS A 431 -10.98 -37.94 -15.69
C HIS A 431 -10.92 -38.69 -17.02
N TYR A 432 -9.74 -38.91 -17.56
CA TYR A 432 -9.53 -39.70 -18.79
C TYR A 432 -10.04 -41.14 -18.63
N ILE A 433 -9.70 -41.81 -17.51
CA ILE A 433 -10.20 -43.13 -17.19
C ILE A 433 -11.74 -43.15 -17.09
N GLN A 434 -12.34 -42.16 -16.43
CA GLN A 434 -13.81 -42.06 -16.31
C GLN A 434 -14.51 -41.83 -17.65
N GLN A 435 -13.88 -41.19 -18.61
CA GLN A 435 -14.46 -41.00 -19.95
C GLN A 435 -14.31 -42.21 -20.84
N HIS A 436 -13.25 -43.04 -20.65
CA HIS A 436 -12.93 -44.17 -21.50
C HIS A 436 -13.03 -45.54 -20.82
N TYR A 437 -13.69 -45.62 -19.63
CA TYR A 437 -13.76 -46.87 -18.82
C TYR A 437 -14.41 -48.05 -19.56
N GLN A 438 -15.15 -47.82 -20.65
CA GLN A 438 -15.73 -48.85 -21.49
C GLN A 438 -14.76 -49.45 -22.52
N GLU A 439 -13.60 -48.86 -22.67
CA GLU A 439 -12.55 -49.27 -23.61
C GLU A 439 -11.49 -50.11 -22.88
N ALA A 440 -10.69 -50.85 -23.65
CA ALA A 440 -9.59 -51.62 -23.09
C ALA A 440 -8.38 -50.70 -22.80
N LEU A 441 -8.45 -49.94 -21.69
CA LEU A 441 -7.40 -48.99 -21.28
C LEU A 441 -6.13 -49.69 -20.85
N ARG A 442 -4.99 -49.21 -21.32
CA ARG A 442 -3.65 -49.62 -20.86
C ARG A 442 -2.98 -48.42 -20.15
N LEU A 443 -1.99 -48.74 -19.33
CA LEU A 443 -1.21 -47.74 -18.61
C LEU A 443 -0.57 -46.71 -19.56
N GLU A 444 -0.12 -47.18 -20.73
CA GLU A 444 0.49 -46.35 -21.78
C GLU A 444 -0.50 -45.34 -22.33
N ASP A 445 -1.77 -45.72 -22.49
CA ASP A 445 -2.82 -44.84 -23.04
C ASP A 445 -3.09 -43.69 -22.08
N VAL A 446 -3.26 -44.01 -20.78
CA VAL A 446 -3.51 -42.99 -19.75
C VAL A 446 -2.29 -42.10 -19.56
N SER A 447 -1.09 -42.66 -19.45
CA SER A 447 0.14 -41.89 -19.27
C SER A 447 0.41 -40.93 -20.43
N THR A 448 0.16 -41.37 -21.67
CA THR A 448 0.30 -40.54 -22.87
C THR A 448 -0.73 -39.40 -22.87
N ALA A 449 -1.96 -39.69 -22.48
CA ALA A 449 -3.02 -38.65 -22.41
C ALA A 449 -2.70 -37.53 -21.42
N VAL A 450 -1.96 -37.84 -20.34
CA VAL A 450 -1.54 -36.83 -19.34
C VAL A 450 -0.09 -36.33 -19.56
N GLY A 451 0.55 -36.72 -20.66
CA GLY A 451 1.87 -36.23 -21.05
C GLY A 451 3.07 -36.81 -20.30
N PHE A 452 2.92 -38.00 -19.69
CA PHE A 452 3.97 -38.69 -18.94
C PHE A 452 4.36 -40.03 -19.60
N ASN A 453 5.58 -40.51 -19.27
CA ASN A 453 5.92 -41.88 -19.57
C ASN A 453 5.26 -42.84 -18.59
N ALA A 454 4.99 -44.08 -19.04
CA ALA A 454 4.24 -45.08 -18.26
C ALA A 454 4.93 -45.46 -16.94
N THR A 455 6.26 -45.52 -16.91
CA THR A 455 7.05 -45.87 -15.72
C THR A 455 6.94 -44.79 -14.64
N TYR A 456 7.08 -43.53 -14.99
CA TYR A 456 6.95 -42.39 -14.06
C TYR A 456 5.49 -42.25 -13.59
N PHE A 457 4.54 -42.37 -14.51
CA PHE A 457 3.13 -42.26 -14.18
C PHE A 457 2.67 -43.38 -13.21
N SER A 458 3.14 -44.60 -13.38
CA SER A 458 2.87 -45.74 -12.47
C SER A 458 3.37 -45.51 -11.03
N THR A 459 4.36 -44.66 -10.84
CA THR A 459 4.89 -44.30 -9.51
C THR A 459 4.14 -43.12 -8.90
N LEU A 460 3.58 -42.24 -9.75
CA LEU A 460 2.85 -41.03 -9.34
C LEU A 460 1.37 -41.32 -9.03
N PHE A 461 0.73 -42.21 -9.81
CA PHE A 461 -0.70 -42.58 -9.69
C PHE A 461 -0.92 -43.70 -8.68
#